data_5859e2969a1dd11196d06983b5002c7b
#
_entry.id   5859e2969a1dd11196d06983b5002c7b
#
_cell.length_a   1.000
_cell.length_b   1.000
_cell.length_c   1.000
_cell.angle_alpha   90.00
_cell.angle_beta   90.00
_cell.angle_gamma   90.00
#
_symmetry.space_group_name_H-M   'P 1'
#
loop_
_entity.id
_entity.type
_entity.pdbx_description
1 polymer ?
#
loop_
_entity_poly.entity_id
_entity_poly.type
_entity_poly.pdbx_seq_one_letter_code
_entity_poly.pdbx_strand_id
1 'polypeptide(L)'
;MTRATKIVATLGPASSEPAVLERLLQAGVDVVRLNFSHGKAQDHIERAALVRDAAARVGKPVALMADLQGPKIRVGKFAEGKVMLEPGAAFVLDAARTEPGDLGGVGLDYKELPRDVRPGDTLLLNDGLIKLTVEAVRGEQVVTRVVLGGELSNNKGINKAGGGLTAPALTAKDMEDIKTAMSFQCEYLAVSFPKSATDMEMARQLANVAGESTRHKPAMIAKIERSEAIPQLEAILRASDGIMVARGDLAVEVGNAAVPALQKKMIRMAREMDKVVITATQMMESMILAPVPTRAEVSDVANAVLDGTDAVMLSAETAAGRFPVETVEHMHLIALEAERAEEVELDGDFTNKRFARIDQSIAMGALFTAHHLGCKAIIALTESGSTALWMSRHNIKVPIFGLTSQSGAERRMTLYRNVRPILMPKMTDRDAALAKAEALLVERGVLRPGDTYAITCGEPMGYPGGTNMLKVCQVR
;
A
#
# COMPACT_ATOMS: atom_id res chain seq x y z
N MET A 1 -10.86 19.35 -11.89
CA MET A 1 -10.57 18.84 -10.53
C MET A 1 -9.37 17.92 -10.62
N THR A 2 -8.56 17.85 -9.61
CA THR A 2 -7.44 16.91 -9.51
C THR A 2 -7.82 15.83 -8.49
N ARG A 3 -7.52 14.58 -8.82
CA ARG A 3 -7.83 13.40 -8.03
C ARG A 3 -7.29 13.48 -6.59
N ALA A 4 -8.08 13.05 -5.60
CA ALA A 4 -7.72 12.95 -4.19
C ALA A 4 -7.06 11.58 -3.88
N THR A 5 -7.66 10.47 -4.34
CA THR A 5 -7.15 9.10 -4.18
C THR A 5 -5.83 8.92 -4.93
N LYS A 6 -4.86 8.28 -4.34
CA LYS A 6 -3.52 8.09 -4.92
C LYS A 6 -3.46 6.81 -5.77
N ILE A 7 -2.46 6.71 -6.65
CA ILE A 7 -2.19 5.50 -7.43
C ILE A 7 -0.79 4.98 -7.08
N VAL A 8 -0.74 3.72 -6.66
CA VAL A 8 0.48 2.95 -6.49
C VAL A 8 0.64 2.06 -7.73
N ALA A 9 1.76 2.16 -8.43
CA ALA A 9 2.07 1.32 -9.57
C ALA A 9 3.29 0.44 -9.30
N THR A 10 3.21 -0.84 -9.66
CA THR A 10 4.34 -1.76 -9.53
C THR A 10 5.25 -1.65 -10.75
N LEU A 11 6.52 -1.42 -10.52
CA LEU A 11 7.54 -1.39 -11.57
C LEU A 11 7.99 -2.81 -11.91
N GLY A 12 8.06 -3.10 -13.19
CA GLY A 12 8.50 -4.38 -13.72
C GLY A 12 8.94 -4.27 -15.18
N PRO A 13 9.11 -5.41 -15.91
CA PRO A 13 9.62 -5.40 -17.28
C PRO A 13 8.85 -4.48 -18.23
N ALA A 14 7.53 -4.37 -18.09
CA ALA A 14 6.69 -3.53 -18.96
C ALA A 14 6.82 -2.02 -18.69
N SER A 15 7.38 -1.62 -17.55
CA SER A 15 7.40 -0.23 -17.09
C SER A 15 8.78 0.29 -16.69
N SER A 16 9.85 -0.50 -16.89
CA SER A 16 11.23 -0.11 -16.53
C SER A 16 11.93 0.72 -17.60
N GLU A 17 11.37 0.85 -18.81
CA GLU A 17 11.90 1.75 -19.82
C GLU A 17 11.68 3.21 -19.38
N PRO A 18 12.71 4.09 -19.44
CA PRO A 18 12.60 5.47 -18.95
C PRO A 18 11.43 6.25 -19.53
N ALA A 19 11.18 6.15 -20.84
CA ALA A 19 10.09 6.84 -21.52
C ALA A 19 8.71 6.35 -21.05
N VAL A 20 8.54 5.05 -20.81
CA VAL A 20 7.31 4.47 -20.30
C VAL A 20 7.10 4.91 -18.86
N LEU A 21 8.15 4.89 -18.03
CA LEU A 21 8.07 5.33 -16.63
C LEU A 21 7.67 6.81 -16.53
N GLU A 22 8.25 7.69 -17.33
CA GLU A 22 7.85 9.11 -17.35
C GLU A 22 6.37 9.28 -17.71
N ARG A 23 5.88 8.55 -18.72
CA ARG A 23 4.46 8.56 -19.07
C ARG A 23 3.57 8.05 -17.94
N LEU A 24 3.98 7.01 -17.21
CA LEU A 24 3.26 6.52 -16.01
C LEU A 24 3.15 7.60 -14.94
N LEU A 25 4.25 8.32 -14.66
CA LEU A 25 4.26 9.40 -13.68
C LEU A 25 3.38 10.57 -14.12
N GLN A 26 3.39 10.92 -15.40
CA GLN A 26 2.53 11.94 -16.00
C GLN A 26 1.05 11.54 -15.99
N ALA A 27 0.74 10.25 -16.24
CA ALA A 27 -0.61 9.70 -16.18
C ALA A 27 -1.21 9.70 -14.76
N GLY A 28 -0.36 9.83 -13.72
CA GLY A 28 -0.85 10.06 -12.36
C GLY A 28 -0.34 9.13 -11.28
N VAL A 29 0.70 8.34 -11.52
CA VAL A 29 1.33 7.51 -10.47
C VAL A 29 1.91 8.41 -9.38
N ASP A 30 1.60 8.13 -8.12
CA ASP A 30 2.04 8.87 -6.94
C ASP A 30 3.10 8.11 -6.14
N VAL A 31 3.04 6.77 -6.16
CA VAL A 31 3.97 5.87 -5.47
C VAL A 31 4.37 4.75 -6.41
N VAL A 32 5.66 4.44 -6.49
CA VAL A 32 6.18 3.29 -7.23
C VAL A 32 6.52 2.17 -6.26
N ARG A 33 5.92 1.00 -6.48
CA ARG A 33 6.18 -0.22 -5.72
C ARG A 33 7.26 -1.05 -6.40
N LEU A 34 8.28 -1.42 -5.62
CA LEU A 34 9.32 -2.38 -5.98
C LEU A 34 9.03 -3.70 -5.26
N ASN A 35 8.65 -4.74 -6.02
CA ASN A 35 8.25 -6.04 -5.48
C ASN A 35 9.47 -6.95 -5.32
N PHE A 36 9.91 -7.15 -4.09
CA PHE A 36 11.09 -7.98 -3.74
C PHE A 36 10.85 -9.49 -3.87
N SER A 37 9.64 -9.92 -4.24
CA SER A 37 9.40 -11.31 -4.64
C SER A 37 10.08 -11.67 -5.96
N HIS A 38 10.53 -10.68 -6.75
CA HIS A 38 11.15 -10.84 -8.06
C HIS A 38 12.37 -9.93 -8.19
N GLY A 39 13.39 -10.39 -8.91
CA GLY A 39 14.61 -9.62 -9.13
C GLY A 39 15.66 -9.81 -8.02
N LYS A 40 16.82 -9.22 -8.23
CA LYS A 40 17.96 -9.22 -7.29
C LYS A 40 18.09 -7.86 -6.63
N ALA A 41 18.87 -7.76 -5.56
CA ALA A 41 19.13 -6.51 -4.85
C ALA A 41 19.58 -5.38 -5.80
N GLN A 42 20.49 -5.68 -6.71
CA GLN A 42 21.00 -4.70 -7.67
C GLN A 42 19.91 -4.17 -8.62
N ASP A 43 19.01 -5.04 -9.08
CA ASP A 43 17.89 -4.63 -9.95
C ASP A 43 16.97 -3.61 -9.25
N HIS A 44 16.75 -3.77 -7.94
CA HIS A 44 15.93 -2.85 -7.15
C HIS A 44 16.62 -1.50 -6.92
N ILE A 45 17.94 -1.51 -6.69
CA ILE A 45 18.73 -0.28 -6.56
C ILE A 45 18.68 0.52 -7.86
N GLU A 46 18.89 -0.14 -9.01
CA GLU A 46 18.87 0.50 -10.33
C GLU A 46 17.46 1.04 -10.65
N ARG A 47 16.40 0.28 -10.38
CA ARG A 47 15.01 0.75 -10.55
C ARG A 47 14.68 1.93 -9.65
N ALA A 48 15.16 1.93 -8.39
CA ALA A 48 14.96 3.05 -7.49
C ALA A 48 15.61 4.33 -8.03
N ALA A 49 16.86 4.25 -8.53
CA ALA A 49 17.55 5.36 -9.18
C ALA A 49 16.77 5.86 -10.41
N LEU A 50 16.34 4.93 -11.27
CA LEU A 50 15.54 5.25 -12.46
C LEU A 50 14.24 6.02 -12.12
N VAL A 51 13.55 5.62 -11.06
CA VAL A 51 12.33 6.33 -10.60
C VAL A 51 12.67 7.73 -10.10
N ARG A 52 13.75 7.90 -9.32
CA ARG A 52 14.18 9.22 -8.84
C ARG A 52 14.51 10.17 -10.01
N ASP A 53 15.23 9.67 -11.01
CA ASP A 53 15.59 10.43 -12.20
C ASP A 53 14.36 10.80 -13.04
N ALA A 54 13.45 9.87 -13.27
CA ALA A 54 12.20 10.13 -13.99
C ALA A 54 11.32 11.15 -13.25
N ALA A 55 11.19 11.02 -11.93
CA ALA A 55 10.45 11.96 -11.09
C ALA A 55 11.03 13.39 -11.17
N ALA A 56 12.36 13.52 -11.19
CA ALA A 56 13.04 14.81 -11.35
C ALA A 56 12.77 15.41 -12.74
N ARG A 57 12.84 14.62 -13.82
CA ARG A 57 12.55 15.10 -15.18
C ARG A 57 11.08 15.52 -15.35
N VAL A 58 10.17 14.79 -14.77
CA VAL A 58 8.72 15.14 -14.81
C VAL A 58 8.39 16.31 -13.86
N GLY A 59 9.26 16.62 -12.89
CA GLY A 59 9.03 17.68 -11.90
C GLY A 59 7.94 17.30 -10.87
N LYS A 60 7.78 16.00 -10.56
CA LYS A 60 6.74 15.48 -9.65
C LYS A 60 7.38 14.67 -8.53
N PRO A 61 7.07 14.95 -7.24
CA PRO A 61 7.50 14.06 -6.16
C PRO A 61 6.83 12.70 -6.28
N VAL A 62 7.60 11.62 -6.10
CA VAL A 62 7.15 10.23 -6.15
C VAL A 62 7.79 9.47 -5.01
N ALA A 63 7.00 8.72 -4.23
CA ALA A 63 7.52 7.85 -3.20
C ALA A 63 7.92 6.48 -3.77
N LEU A 64 8.90 5.85 -3.12
CA LEU A 64 9.27 4.45 -3.34
C LEU A 64 8.72 3.60 -2.21
N MET A 65 8.08 2.50 -2.57
CA MET A 65 7.62 1.45 -1.65
C MET A 65 8.39 0.17 -1.95
N ALA A 66 9.17 -0.30 -0.98
CA ALA A 66 9.77 -1.63 -1.02
C ALA A 66 8.77 -2.63 -0.42
N ASP A 67 8.37 -3.62 -1.18
CA ASP A 67 7.40 -4.64 -0.75
C ASP A 67 8.12 -5.98 -0.59
N LEU A 68 8.30 -6.40 0.66
CA LEU A 68 9.01 -7.62 1.05
C LEU A 68 8.25 -8.86 0.61
N GLN A 69 8.99 -9.94 0.28
CA GLN A 69 8.38 -11.18 -0.17
C GLN A 69 7.58 -11.86 0.95
N GLY A 70 8.10 -11.87 2.17
CA GLY A 70 7.55 -12.62 3.27
C GLY A 70 7.67 -14.15 3.09
N PRO A 71 7.08 -14.93 4.02
CA PRO A 71 7.14 -16.39 4.02
C PRO A 71 6.08 -16.99 3.08
N LYS A 72 6.11 -16.66 1.78
CA LYS A 72 5.21 -17.29 0.83
C LYS A 72 5.60 -18.76 0.64
N ILE A 73 4.75 -19.64 1.13
CA ILE A 73 4.93 -21.09 1.05
C ILE A 73 4.63 -21.56 -0.36
N ARG A 74 5.52 -22.38 -0.94
CA ARG A 74 5.42 -22.83 -2.34
C ARG A 74 5.68 -24.31 -2.48
N VAL A 75 4.99 -24.95 -3.42
CA VAL A 75 5.39 -26.29 -3.91
C VAL A 75 6.72 -26.22 -4.64
N GLY A 76 7.42 -27.34 -4.67
CA GLY A 76 8.65 -27.52 -5.44
C GLY A 76 8.42 -27.52 -6.95
N LYS A 77 9.42 -28.01 -7.67
CA LYS A 77 9.35 -28.15 -9.13
C LYS A 77 8.82 -29.53 -9.52
N PHE A 78 8.15 -29.62 -10.66
CA PHE A 78 7.73 -30.86 -11.29
C PHE A 78 8.71 -31.27 -12.41
N ALA A 79 8.85 -32.56 -12.64
CA ALA A 79 9.75 -33.09 -13.67
C ALA A 79 9.40 -32.55 -15.07
N GLU A 80 8.10 -32.44 -15.37
CA GLU A 80 7.57 -31.90 -16.65
C GLU A 80 7.11 -30.46 -16.54
N GLY A 81 7.52 -29.74 -15.47
CA GLY A 81 7.16 -28.33 -15.23
C GLY A 81 5.76 -28.14 -14.65
N LYS A 82 4.85 -29.06 -14.86
CA LYS A 82 3.46 -29.02 -14.36
C LYS A 82 2.83 -30.42 -14.33
N VAL A 83 1.73 -30.53 -13.60
CA VAL A 83 0.87 -31.71 -13.57
C VAL A 83 -0.61 -31.30 -13.61
N MET A 84 -1.47 -32.18 -14.12
CA MET A 84 -2.93 -32.00 -14.03
C MET A 84 -3.46 -32.87 -12.88
N LEU A 85 -3.99 -32.22 -11.85
CA LEU A 85 -4.58 -32.93 -10.70
C LEU A 85 -6.06 -33.17 -10.95
N GLU A 86 -6.47 -34.44 -10.86
CA GLU A 86 -7.86 -34.84 -11.06
C GLU A 86 -8.61 -34.91 -9.72
N PRO A 87 -9.88 -34.45 -9.63
CA PRO A 87 -10.70 -34.62 -8.44
C PRO A 87 -10.77 -36.08 -8.00
N GLY A 88 -10.62 -36.34 -6.69
CA GLY A 88 -10.59 -37.68 -6.11
C GLY A 88 -9.22 -38.35 -6.10
N ALA A 89 -8.23 -37.81 -6.77
CA ALA A 89 -6.86 -38.36 -6.75
C ALA A 89 -6.18 -38.13 -5.39
N ALA A 90 -5.31 -39.05 -4.98
CA ALA A 90 -4.40 -38.82 -3.86
C ALA A 90 -3.22 -37.98 -4.34
N PHE A 91 -2.76 -37.05 -3.51
CA PHE A 91 -1.60 -36.21 -3.78
C PHE A 91 -0.82 -35.96 -2.49
N VAL A 92 0.50 -36.12 -2.55
CA VAL A 92 1.35 -36.00 -1.34
C VAL A 92 2.19 -34.73 -1.41
N LEU A 93 2.12 -33.92 -0.36
CA LEU A 93 3.05 -32.83 -0.11
C LEU A 93 4.13 -33.34 0.86
N ASP A 94 5.36 -33.45 0.40
CA ASP A 94 6.45 -34.09 1.13
C ASP A 94 7.54 -33.07 1.49
N ALA A 95 7.63 -32.75 2.79
CA ALA A 95 8.60 -31.77 3.28
C ALA A 95 10.07 -32.24 3.13
N ALA A 96 10.31 -33.55 3.05
CA ALA A 96 11.65 -34.10 2.86
C ALA A 96 12.06 -34.24 1.38
N ARG A 97 11.11 -34.23 0.45
CA ARG A 97 11.36 -34.44 -0.99
C ARG A 97 12.15 -33.27 -1.59
N THR A 98 13.30 -33.58 -2.19
CA THR A 98 14.14 -32.65 -2.95
C THR A 98 14.04 -32.87 -4.46
N GLU A 99 13.66 -34.08 -4.86
CA GLU A 99 13.49 -34.46 -6.25
C GLU A 99 12.25 -33.81 -6.87
N PRO A 100 12.26 -33.56 -8.19
CA PRO A 100 11.09 -33.04 -8.89
C PRO A 100 9.84 -33.88 -8.63
N GLY A 101 8.70 -33.20 -8.51
CA GLY A 101 7.39 -33.81 -8.29
C GLY A 101 6.81 -34.46 -9.56
N ASP A 102 5.75 -35.22 -9.35
CA ASP A 102 4.97 -35.93 -10.37
C ASP A 102 3.48 -35.91 -9.98
N LEU A 103 2.64 -36.74 -10.63
CA LEU A 103 1.21 -36.89 -10.32
C LEU A 103 0.94 -37.43 -8.91
N GLY A 104 1.90 -38.13 -8.29
CA GLY A 104 1.76 -38.67 -6.93
C GLY A 104 2.08 -37.68 -5.83
N GLY A 105 2.87 -36.64 -6.11
CA GLY A 105 3.24 -35.65 -5.10
C GLY A 105 4.41 -34.76 -5.48
N VAL A 106 4.68 -33.78 -4.62
CA VAL A 106 5.73 -32.80 -4.82
C VAL A 106 6.33 -32.37 -3.47
N GLY A 107 7.60 -31.94 -3.50
CA GLY A 107 8.25 -31.28 -2.37
C GLY A 107 7.70 -29.89 -2.13
N LEU A 108 8.11 -29.26 -1.02
CA LEU A 108 7.74 -27.87 -0.68
C LEU A 108 8.89 -27.20 0.08
N ASP A 109 8.90 -25.87 0.05
CA ASP A 109 9.91 -25.05 0.73
C ASP A 109 9.67 -24.93 2.25
N TYR A 110 8.42 -25.05 2.69
CA TYR A 110 8.01 -24.93 4.09
C TYR A 110 8.03 -26.29 4.82
N LYS A 111 9.12 -26.58 5.52
CA LYS A 111 9.36 -27.87 6.17
C LYS A 111 8.47 -28.15 7.39
N GLU A 112 7.88 -27.11 7.96
CA GLU A 112 7.00 -27.22 9.14
C GLU A 112 5.54 -27.58 8.77
N LEU A 113 5.17 -27.62 7.49
CA LEU A 113 3.79 -27.91 7.06
C LEU A 113 3.19 -29.15 7.72
N PRO A 114 3.92 -30.30 7.84
CA PRO A 114 3.37 -31.50 8.50
C PRO A 114 2.99 -31.28 9.97
N ARG A 115 3.62 -30.32 10.66
CA ARG A 115 3.31 -29.97 12.06
C ARG A 115 2.12 -29.04 12.19
N ASP A 116 1.85 -28.24 11.15
CA ASP A 116 0.83 -27.19 11.14
C ASP A 116 -0.53 -27.66 10.63
N VAL A 117 -0.59 -28.89 10.06
CA VAL A 117 -1.83 -29.40 9.48
C VAL A 117 -2.30 -30.69 10.17
N ARG A 118 -3.61 -30.91 10.11
CA ARG A 118 -4.28 -32.09 10.68
C ARG A 118 -5.25 -32.68 9.66
N PRO A 119 -5.61 -33.99 9.81
CA PRO A 119 -6.69 -34.57 9.02
C PRO A 119 -7.95 -33.73 9.08
N GLY A 120 -8.55 -33.46 7.92
CA GLY A 120 -9.72 -32.59 7.73
C GLY A 120 -9.37 -31.13 7.35
N ASP A 121 -8.13 -30.68 7.53
CA ASP A 121 -7.70 -29.36 7.08
C ASP A 121 -7.77 -29.26 5.54
N THR A 122 -8.03 -28.05 5.07
CA THR A 122 -8.07 -27.74 3.64
C THR A 122 -6.83 -26.94 3.26
N LEU A 123 -6.10 -27.42 2.26
CA LEU A 123 -5.01 -26.68 1.61
C LEU A 123 -5.47 -26.14 0.26
N LEU A 124 -5.06 -24.92 -0.03
CA LEU A 124 -5.40 -24.18 -1.23
C LEU A 124 -4.12 -23.90 -2.01
N LEU A 125 -4.03 -24.39 -3.23
CA LEU A 125 -2.86 -24.25 -4.09
C LEU A 125 -3.21 -23.39 -5.31
N ASN A 126 -2.18 -22.78 -5.93
CA ASN A 126 -2.34 -21.96 -7.12
C ASN A 126 -3.43 -20.89 -6.92
N ASP A 127 -3.27 -20.08 -5.86
CA ASP A 127 -4.18 -18.98 -5.48
C ASP A 127 -5.64 -19.43 -5.31
N GLY A 128 -5.83 -20.66 -4.78
CA GLY A 128 -7.14 -21.24 -4.48
C GLY A 128 -7.83 -21.97 -5.63
N LEU A 129 -7.21 -22.03 -6.81
CA LEU A 129 -7.74 -22.76 -7.98
C LEU A 129 -7.74 -24.27 -7.77
N ILE A 130 -6.88 -24.78 -6.89
CA ILE A 130 -6.80 -26.19 -6.52
C ILE A 130 -7.08 -26.31 -5.03
N LYS A 131 -7.94 -27.26 -4.66
CA LYS A 131 -8.31 -27.53 -3.27
C LYS A 131 -7.98 -28.96 -2.90
N LEU A 132 -7.21 -29.13 -1.83
CA LEU A 132 -6.83 -30.41 -1.27
C LEU A 132 -7.40 -30.55 0.15
N THR A 133 -7.88 -31.73 0.53
CA THR A 133 -8.19 -32.06 1.93
C THR A 133 -7.10 -32.96 2.50
N VAL A 134 -6.55 -32.61 3.64
CA VAL A 134 -5.60 -33.44 4.37
C VAL A 134 -6.29 -34.69 4.89
N GLU A 135 -5.81 -35.87 4.51
CA GLU A 135 -6.31 -37.17 4.99
C GLU A 135 -5.49 -37.71 6.15
N ALA A 136 -4.16 -37.56 6.07
CA ALA A 136 -3.24 -38.00 7.09
C ALA A 136 -1.90 -37.25 7.06
N VAL A 137 -1.21 -37.21 8.18
CA VAL A 137 0.19 -36.79 8.27
C VAL A 137 1.03 -37.99 8.65
N ARG A 138 2.08 -38.31 7.88
CA ARG A 138 2.96 -39.46 8.07
C ARG A 138 4.42 -38.97 8.02
N GLY A 139 4.98 -38.66 9.19
CA GLY A 139 6.31 -38.06 9.27
C GLY A 139 6.36 -36.72 8.54
N GLU A 140 7.20 -36.62 7.52
CA GLU A 140 7.35 -35.40 6.70
C GLU A 140 6.34 -35.31 5.53
N GLN A 141 5.42 -36.28 5.44
CA GLN A 141 4.44 -36.34 4.34
C GLN A 141 3.06 -35.93 4.81
N VAL A 142 2.45 -34.99 4.08
CA VAL A 142 1.06 -34.62 4.18
C VAL A 142 0.30 -35.30 3.05
N VAL A 143 -0.45 -36.36 3.38
CA VAL A 143 -1.27 -37.10 2.44
C VAL A 143 -2.59 -36.37 2.25
N THR A 144 -2.91 -36.05 1.02
CA THR A 144 -4.11 -35.27 0.70
C THR A 144 -4.97 -35.93 -0.36
N ARG A 145 -6.24 -35.51 -0.42
CA ARG A 145 -7.21 -35.84 -1.47
C ARG A 145 -7.56 -34.58 -2.26
N VAL A 146 -7.48 -34.65 -3.57
CA VAL A 146 -7.88 -33.55 -4.47
C VAL A 146 -9.39 -33.40 -4.42
N VAL A 147 -9.89 -32.26 -3.96
CA VAL A 147 -11.31 -31.91 -3.95
C VAL A 147 -11.68 -31.12 -5.22
N LEU A 148 -10.87 -30.12 -5.53
CA LEU A 148 -10.96 -29.35 -6.77
C LEU A 148 -9.61 -29.49 -7.48
N GLY A 149 -9.65 -30.06 -8.67
CA GLY A 149 -8.46 -30.32 -9.49
C GLY A 149 -8.13 -29.16 -10.42
N GLY A 150 -7.03 -29.30 -11.14
CA GLY A 150 -6.58 -28.33 -12.10
C GLY A 150 -5.07 -28.44 -12.38
N GLU A 151 -4.56 -27.55 -13.23
CA GLU A 151 -3.13 -27.49 -13.56
C GLU A 151 -2.32 -26.91 -12.38
N LEU A 152 -1.38 -27.70 -11.86
CA LEU A 152 -0.42 -27.27 -10.85
C LEU A 152 0.98 -27.23 -11.46
N SER A 153 1.54 -26.02 -11.57
CA SER A 153 2.88 -25.80 -12.11
C SER A 153 3.92 -25.51 -11.00
N ASN A 154 5.18 -25.40 -11.40
CA ASN A 154 6.31 -25.13 -10.51
C ASN A 154 6.10 -23.92 -9.60
N ASN A 155 6.53 -24.05 -8.36
CA ASN A 155 6.64 -22.95 -7.37
C ASN A 155 5.32 -22.23 -7.07
N LYS A 156 4.18 -22.88 -7.26
CA LYS A 156 2.87 -22.33 -6.91
C LYS A 156 2.65 -22.24 -5.40
N GLY A 157 1.90 -21.21 -4.96
CA GLY A 157 1.63 -20.96 -3.56
C GLY A 157 0.80 -22.06 -2.90
N ILE A 158 1.02 -22.27 -1.61
CA ILE A 158 0.19 -23.08 -0.72
C ILE A 158 -0.33 -22.18 0.39
N ASN A 159 -1.65 -22.20 0.61
CA ASN A 159 -2.29 -21.58 1.76
C ASN A 159 -3.10 -22.63 2.52
N LYS A 160 -3.35 -22.39 3.80
CA LYS A 160 -4.28 -23.18 4.61
C LYS A 160 -5.55 -22.38 4.82
N ALA A 161 -6.69 -22.93 4.47
CA ALA A 161 -7.97 -22.29 4.70
C ALA A 161 -8.19 -22.05 6.20
N GLY A 162 -8.53 -20.81 6.59
CA GLY A 162 -8.68 -20.40 7.98
C GLY A 162 -7.36 -20.13 8.71
N GLY A 163 -6.22 -20.17 8.04
CA GLY A 163 -4.91 -19.86 8.62
C GLY A 163 -4.29 -20.96 9.50
N GLY A 164 -3.43 -20.54 10.43
CA GLY A 164 -2.79 -21.44 11.42
C GLY A 164 -1.44 -22.00 10.98
N LEU A 165 -0.79 -21.45 9.97
CA LEU A 165 0.60 -21.77 9.64
C LEU A 165 1.56 -20.97 10.54
N THR A 166 2.57 -21.64 11.11
CA THR A 166 3.48 -21.04 12.10
C THR A 166 4.65 -20.30 11.49
N ALA A 167 4.76 -20.27 10.14
CA ALA A 167 5.81 -19.54 9.43
C ALA A 167 5.99 -18.11 9.97
N PRO A 168 7.24 -17.68 10.29
CA PRO A 168 7.51 -16.34 10.77
C PRO A 168 7.22 -15.31 9.67
N ALA A 169 6.76 -14.09 10.04
CA ALA A 169 6.45 -13.05 9.08
C ALA A 169 7.67 -12.53 8.30
N LEU A 170 8.87 -12.60 8.91
CA LEU A 170 10.12 -12.18 8.29
C LEU A 170 11.04 -13.38 8.04
N THR A 171 11.49 -13.53 6.81
CA THR A 171 12.46 -14.54 6.40
C THR A 171 13.89 -13.98 6.43
N ALA A 172 14.90 -14.84 6.32
CA ALA A 172 16.28 -14.41 6.16
C ALA A 172 16.47 -13.54 4.90
N LYS A 173 15.73 -13.86 3.82
CA LYS A 173 15.72 -13.03 2.61
C LYS A 173 15.16 -11.63 2.89
N ASP A 174 14.07 -11.52 3.63
CA ASP A 174 13.48 -10.23 3.96
C ASP A 174 14.43 -9.35 4.77
N MET A 175 15.27 -9.94 5.65
CA MET A 175 16.28 -9.19 6.39
C MET A 175 17.35 -8.57 5.48
N GLU A 176 17.76 -9.28 4.42
CA GLU A 176 18.70 -8.73 3.42
C GLU A 176 17.98 -7.72 2.50
N ASP A 177 16.74 -7.99 2.14
CA ASP A 177 15.93 -7.08 1.33
C ASP A 177 15.67 -5.75 2.05
N ILE A 178 15.49 -5.76 3.38
CA ILE A 178 15.41 -4.54 4.20
C ILE A 178 16.68 -3.70 4.06
N LYS A 179 17.86 -4.32 4.13
CA LYS A 179 19.13 -3.59 3.94
C LYS A 179 19.20 -2.95 2.57
N THR A 180 18.79 -3.67 1.53
CA THR A 180 18.71 -3.17 0.17
C THR A 180 17.74 -1.99 0.05
N ALA A 181 16.55 -2.11 0.63
CA ALA A 181 15.54 -1.05 0.65
C ALA A 181 16.03 0.22 1.36
N MET A 182 16.77 0.06 2.45
CA MET A 182 17.37 1.19 3.17
C MET A 182 18.50 1.86 2.39
N SER A 183 19.24 1.14 1.55
CA SER A 183 20.34 1.70 0.75
C SER A 183 19.86 2.77 -0.25
N PHE A 184 18.65 2.65 -0.79
CA PHE A 184 18.04 3.67 -1.67
C PHE A 184 16.97 4.52 -0.97
N GLN A 185 16.88 4.44 0.37
CA GLN A 185 16.02 5.29 1.21
C GLN A 185 14.55 5.28 0.75
N CYS A 186 13.92 4.10 0.67
CA CYS A 186 12.49 4.00 0.35
C CYS A 186 11.64 4.73 1.39
N GLU A 187 10.58 5.39 0.99
CA GLU A 187 9.65 6.08 1.89
C GLU A 187 8.76 5.10 2.65
N TYR A 188 8.45 3.96 2.03
CA TYR A 188 7.57 2.93 2.58
C TYR A 188 8.20 1.55 2.52
N LEU A 189 8.07 0.79 3.60
CA LEU A 189 8.43 -0.62 3.66
C LEU A 189 7.17 -1.43 3.94
N ALA A 190 6.72 -2.23 2.97
CA ALA A 190 5.56 -3.10 3.10
C ALA A 190 6.00 -4.48 3.55
N VAL A 191 5.40 -4.96 4.64
CA VAL A 191 5.69 -6.25 5.28
C VAL A 191 4.59 -7.23 4.91
N SER A 192 4.96 -8.36 4.28
CA SER A 192 4.03 -9.40 3.87
C SER A 192 3.73 -10.38 5.00
N PHE A 193 2.48 -10.80 5.07
CA PHE A 193 1.97 -11.82 5.98
C PHE A 193 2.17 -11.56 7.50
N PRO A 194 2.13 -10.31 8.02
CA PRO A 194 2.19 -10.10 9.46
C PRO A 194 0.92 -10.68 10.11
N LYS A 195 1.10 -11.31 11.27
CA LYS A 195 0.02 -11.90 12.08
C LYS A 195 -0.26 -11.08 13.33
N SER A 196 0.71 -10.26 13.76
CA SER A 196 0.66 -9.52 15.03
C SER A 196 1.39 -8.19 14.97
N ALA A 197 1.19 -7.37 16.00
CA ALA A 197 1.96 -6.15 16.23
C ALA A 197 3.47 -6.42 16.32
N THR A 198 3.87 -7.52 16.98
CA THR A 198 5.27 -7.89 17.16
C THR A 198 6.01 -8.10 15.84
N ASP A 199 5.32 -8.65 14.83
CA ASP A 199 5.91 -8.81 13.49
C ASP A 199 6.27 -7.46 12.86
N MET A 200 5.38 -6.46 13.02
CA MET A 200 5.61 -5.11 12.52
C MET A 200 6.69 -4.36 13.31
N GLU A 201 6.72 -4.54 14.62
CA GLU A 201 7.75 -3.95 15.49
C GLU A 201 9.13 -4.51 15.16
N MET A 202 9.25 -5.82 14.93
CA MET A 202 10.50 -6.47 14.51
C MET A 202 10.97 -5.92 13.15
N ALA A 203 10.10 -5.82 12.17
CA ALA A 203 10.44 -5.25 10.86
C ALA A 203 10.92 -3.79 11.00
N ARG A 204 10.26 -2.99 11.83
CA ARG A 204 10.64 -1.60 12.11
C ARG A 204 12.03 -1.52 12.76
N GLN A 205 12.32 -2.38 13.73
CA GLN A 205 13.63 -2.42 14.37
C GLN A 205 14.74 -2.75 13.36
N LEU A 206 14.54 -3.78 12.53
CA LEU A 206 15.49 -4.15 11.48
C LEU A 206 15.72 -3.01 10.48
N ALA A 207 14.65 -2.33 10.04
CA ALA A 207 14.76 -1.19 9.17
C ALA A 207 15.49 -0.01 9.81
N ASN A 208 15.24 0.27 11.11
CA ASN A 208 15.93 1.33 11.84
C ASN A 208 17.44 1.04 11.95
N VAL A 209 17.83 -0.19 12.25
CA VAL A 209 19.25 -0.60 12.31
C VAL A 209 19.90 -0.48 10.92
N ALA A 210 19.24 -0.98 9.88
CA ALA A 210 19.76 -0.91 8.51
C ALA A 210 19.87 0.55 7.98
N GLY A 211 18.98 1.44 8.43
CA GLY A 211 18.96 2.86 8.05
C GLY A 211 19.76 3.80 8.97
N GLU A 212 20.45 3.28 9.99
CA GLU A 212 21.11 4.08 11.02
C GLU A 212 22.15 5.06 10.44
N SER A 213 22.99 4.61 9.51
CA SER A 213 24.04 5.42 8.87
C SER A 213 23.49 6.63 8.12
N THR A 214 22.30 6.52 7.55
CA THR A 214 21.63 7.58 6.80
C THR A 214 20.60 8.34 7.63
N ARG A 215 20.34 7.90 8.86
CA ARG A 215 19.22 8.36 9.72
C ARG A 215 17.85 8.27 9.04
N HIS A 216 17.72 7.40 8.04
CA HIS A 216 16.49 7.19 7.31
C HIS A 216 15.57 6.21 8.04
N LYS A 217 14.29 6.54 8.13
CA LYS A 217 13.26 5.70 8.75
C LYS A 217 12.05 5.62 7.80
N PRO A 218 11.81 4.46 7.20
CA PRO A 218 10.65 4.29 6.33
C PRO A 218 9.36 4.22 7.15
N ALA A 219 8.24 4.58 6.54
CA ALA A 219 6.93 4.27 7.08
C ALA A 219 6.60 2.80 6.83
N MET A 220 6.09 2.10 7.85
CA MET A 220 5.79 0.67 7.81
C MET A 220 4.36 0.43 7.34
N ILE A 221 4.18 -0.38 6.29
CA ILE A 221 2.88 -0.80 5.78
C ILE A 221 2.68 -2.28 6.08
N ALA A 222 1.67 -2.62 6.88
CA ALA A 222 1.31 -4.02 7.12
C ALA A 222 0.38 -4.52 6.00
N LYS A 223 0.77 -5.58 5.29
CA LYS A 223 -0.07 -6.21 4.29
C LYS A 223 -1.00 -7.22 4.96
N ILE A 224 -2.29 -6.95 4.92
CA ILE A 224 -3.30 -7.81 5.53
C ILE A 224 -3.68 -8.89 4.51
N GLU A 225 -3.07 -10.05 4.68
CA GLU A 225 -3.10 -11.19 3.75
C GLU A 225 -3.57 -12.48 4.42
N ARG A 226 -3.57 -12.51 5.77
CA ARG A 226 -3.89 -13.70 6.58
C ARG A 226 -5.15 -13.51 7.41
N SER A 227 -5.87 -14.58 7.62
CA SER A 227 -7.04 -14.62 8.49
C SER A 227 -6.70 -14.28 9.95
N GLU A 228 -5.51 -14.66 10.44
CA GLU A 228 -5.03 -14.37 11.79
C GLU A 228 -4.79 -12.88 12.05
N ALA A 229 -4.49 -12.11 11.01
CA ALA A 229 -4.32 -10.67 11.12
C ALA A 229 -5.63 -9.92 11.42
N ILE A 230 -6.79 -10.50 11.06
CA ILE A 230 -8.09 -9.85 11.19
C ILE A 230 -8.46 -9.57 12.67
N PRO A 231 -8.39 -10.53 13.59
CA PRO A 231 -8.64 -10.26 15.01
C PRO A 231 -7.56 -9.38 15.66
N GLN A 232 -6.36 -9.31 15.09
CA GLN A 232 -5.23 -8.51 15.57
C GLN A 232 -5.11 -7.15 14.87
N LEU A 233 -6.06 -6.78 14.02
CA LEU A 233 -5.97 -5.63 13.12
C LEU A 233 -5.68 -4.32 13.86
N GLU A 234 -6.32 -4.06 15.00
CA GLU A 234 -6.08 -2.85 15.79
C GLU A 234 -4.64 -2.79 16.32
N ALA A 235 -4.13 -3.90 16.86
CA ALA A 235 -2.76 -3.98 17.35
C ALA A 235 -1.73 -3.81 16.21
N ILE A 236 -1.99 -4.42 15.05
CA ILE A 236 -1.16 -4.28 13.85
C ILE A 236 -1.17 -2.81 13.37
N LEU A 237 -2.33 -2.16 13.33
CA LEU A 237 -2.45 -0.75 12.96
C LEU A 237 -1.67 0.16 13.92
N ARG A 238 -1.71 -0.09 15.24
CA ARG A 238 -0.93 0.67 16.22
C ARG A 238 0.58 0.56 15.98
N ALA A 239 1.07 -0.61 15.62
CA ALA A 239 2.49 -0.88 15.34
C ALA A 239 2.94 -0.41 13.95
N SER A 240 2.01 -0.04 13.07
CA SER A 240 2.26 0.32 11.66
C SER A 240 1.98 1.80 11.40
N ASP A 241 2.45 2.31 10.26
CA ASP A 241 2.12 3.65 9.74
C ASP A 241 0.95 3.59 8.74
N GLY A 242 0.64 2.40 8.25
CA GLY A 242 -0.49 2.13 7.37
C GLY A 242 -0.67 0.65 7.12
N ILE A 243 -1.72 0.32 6.36
CA ILE A 243 -2.01 -1.05 5.93
C ILE A 243 -2.22 -1.13 4.42
N MET A 244 -2.03 -2.33 3.89
CA MET A 244 -2.44 -2.70 2.54
C MET A 244 -3.47 -3.83 2.64
N VAL A 245 -4.65 -3.62 2.11
CA VAL A 245 -5.67 -4.67 1.95
C VAL A 245 -5.28 -5.47 0.72
N ALA A 246 -4.54 -6.55 0.91
CA ALA A 246 -4.01 -7.41 -0.14
C ALA A 246 -5.02 -8.52 -0.44
N ARG A 247 -6.02 -8.18 -1.26
CA ARG A 247 -7.25 -8.96 -1.45
C ARG A 247 -7.01 -10.35 -2.05
N GLY A 248 -5.97 -10.51 -2.88
CA GLY A 248 -5.65 -11.78 -3.52
C GLY A 248 -5.34 -12.89 -2.51
N ASP A 249 -4.29 -12.72 -1.72
CA ASP A 249 -3.89 -13.71 -0.71
C ASP A 249 -4.93 -13.81 0.43
N LEU A 250 -5.53 -12.67 0.84
CA LEU A 250 -6.58 -12.68 1.85
C LEU A 250 -7.80 -13.50 1.42
N ALA A 251 -8.25 -13.35 0.16
CA ALA A 251 -9.40 -14.08 -0.37
C ALA A 251 -9.20 -15.59 -0.39
N VAL A 252 -7.96 -16.04 -0.57
CA VAL A 252 -7.63 -17.48 -0.52
C VAL A 252 -7.91 -18.05 0.87
N GLU A 253 -7.62 -17.30 1.94
CA GLU A 253 -7.82 -17.80 3.32
C GLU A 253 -9.23 -17.61 3.87
N VAL A 254 -9.88 -16.47 3.58
CA VAL A 254 -11.19 -16.13 4.16
C VAL A 254 -12.36 -16.38 3.20
N GLY A 255 -12.07 -16.65 1.93
CA GLY A 255 -13.03 -16.78 0.85
C GLY A 255 -13.42 -15.44 0.20
N ASN A 256 -13.63 -15.44 -1.12
CA ASN A 256 -13.93 -14.24 -1.91
C ASN A 256 -15.11 -13.42 -1.38
N ALA A 257 -16.16 -14.09 -0.90
CA ALA A 257 -17.37 -13.42 -0.42
C ALA A 257 -17.17 -12.55 0.83
N ALA A 258 -16.16 -12.84 1.66
CA ALA A 258 -15.88 -12.08 2.88
C ALA A 258 -15.06 -10.81 2.63
N VAL A 259 -14.28 -10.77 1.54
CA VAL A 259 -13.31 -9.71 1.27
C VAL A 259 -13.92 -8.30 1.20
N PRO A 260 -15.06 -8.05 0.51
CA PRO A 260 -15.60 -6.69 0.41
C PRO A 260 -15.98 -6.09 1.77
N ALA A 261 -16.57 -6.87 2.67
CA ALA A 261 -16.93 -6.41 4.01
C ALA A 261 -15.68 -6.14 4.86
N LEU A 262 -14.66 -7.01 4.76
CA LEU A 262 -13.38 -6.84 5.44
C LEU A 262 -12.64 -5.60 4.93
N GLN A 263 -12.62 -5.35 3.62
CA GLN A 263 -12.04 -4.15 3.02
C GLN A 263 -12.63 -2.88 3.63
N LYS A 264 -13.96 -2.76 3.66
CA LYS A 264 -14.66 -1.61 4.25
C LYS A 264 -14.31 -1.42 5.73
N LYS A 265 -14.27 -2.51 6.51
CA LYS A 265 -13.88 -2.48 7.92
C LYS A 265 -12.43 -1.99 8.10
N MET A 266 -11.50 -2.52 7.30
CA MET A 266 -10.08 -2.18 7.37
C MET A 266 -9.83 -0.73 6.99
N ILE A 267 -10.45 -0.23 5.93
CA ILE A 267 -10.33 1.17 5.48
C ILE A 267 -10.84 2.10 6.57
N ARG A 268 -12.05 1.86 7.11
CA ARG A 268 -12.63 2.66 8.18
C ARG A 268 -11.73 2.69 9.41
N MET A 269 -11.30 1.51 9.91
CA MET A 269 -10.46 1.42 11.12
C MET A 269 -9.10 2.11 10.91
N ALA A 270 -8.46 1.96 9.75
CA ALA A 270 -7.21 2.64 9.46
C ALA A 270 -7.37 4.16 9.50
N ARG A 271 -8.44 4.70 8.91
CA ARG A 271 -8.73 6.14 8.93
C ARG A 271 -9.01 6.66 10.33
N GLU A 272 -9.81 5.93 11.13
CA GLU A 272 -10.12 6.28 12.53
C GLU A 272 -8.85 6.32 13.42
N MET A 273 -7.85 5.52 13.08
CA MET A 273 -6.56 5.44 13.78
C MET A 273 -5.46 6.31 13.16
N ASP A 274 -5.81 7.23 12.27
CA ASP A 274 -4.89 8.13 11.57
C ASP A 274 -3.81 7.40 10.75
N LYS A 275 -4.14 6.24 10.16
CA LYS A 275 -3.24 5.44 9.33
C LYS A 275 -3.64 5.50 7.86
N VAL A 276 -2.64 5.39 6.97
CA VAL A 276 -2.90 5.28 5.53
C VAL A 276 -3.37 3.88 5.17
N VAL A 277 -4.17 3.77 4.12
CA VAL A 277 -4.66 2.49 3.62
C VAL A 277 -4.56 2.41 2.10
N ILE A 278 -4.05 1.28 1.61
CA ILE A 278 -3.90 0.96 0.20
C ILE A 278 -4.82 -0.22 -0.10
N THR A 279 -5.70 -0.08 -1.10
CA THR A 279 -6.47 -1.21 -1.63
C THR A 279 -5.73 -1.81 -2.82
N ALA A 280 -5.44 -3.11 -2.74
CA ALA A 280 -4.52 -3.78 -3.63
C ALA A 280 -5.06 -5.08 -4.22
N THR A 281 -4.44 -5.49 -5.31
CA THR A 281 -4.64 -6.72 -6.08
C THR A 281 -5.95 -6.81 -6.84
N GLN A 282 -5.89 -7.31 -8.06
CA GLN A 282 -7.03 -7.55 -8.96
C GLN A 282 -7.93 -6.31 -9.17
N MET A 283 -7.32 -5.12 -9.20
CA MET A 283 -8.08 -3.88 -9.41
C MET A 283 -8.49 -3.70 -10.87
N MET A 284 -7.57 -3.95 -11.81
CA MET A 284 -7.72 -3.77 -13.25
C MET A 284 -7.09 -4.95 -14.00
N GLU A 285 -7.23 -6.16 -13.48
CA GLU A 285 -6.48 -7.36 -13.92
C GLU A 285 -6.68 -7.68 -15.41
N SER A 286 -7.87 -7.45 -15.95
CA SER A 286 -8.15 -7.66 -17.37
C SER A 286 -7.24 -6.80 -18.26
N MET A 287 -6.79 -5.63 -17.77
CA MET A 287 -5.93 -4.73 -18.52
C MET A 287 -4.46 -5.20 -18.61
N ILE A 288 -4.10 -6.31 -18.00
CA ILE A 288 -2.84 -7.01 -18.32
C ILE A 288 -2.81 -7.35 -19.82
N LEU A 289 -3.95 -7.76 -20.39
CA LEU A 289 -4.07 -8.21 -21.78
C LEU A 289 -5.02 -7.36 -22.64
N ALA A 290 -5.94 -6.62 -22.03
CA ALA A 290 -6.95 -5.81 -22.70
C ALA A 290 -6.67 -4.30 -22.55
N PRO A 291 -6.95 -3.47 -23.58
CA PRO A 291 -6.69 -2.04 -23.52
C PRO A 291 -7.72 -1.26 -22.69
N VAL A 292 -8.81 -1.89 -22.27
CA VAL A 292 -9.89 -1.28 -21.47
C VAL A 292 -10.31 -2.22 -20.35
N PRO A 293 -10.72 -1.69 -19.18
CA PRO A 293 -11.17 -2.50 -18.06
C PRO A 293 -12.59 -3.05 -18.28
N THR A 294 -12.94 -4.09 -17.54
CA THR A 294 -14.31 -4.56 -17.43
C THR A 294 -15.17 -3.62 -16.58
N ARG A 295 -16.49 -3.66 -16.76
CA ARG A 295 -17.42 -2.89 -15.91
C ARG A 295 -17.32 -3.29 -14.42
N ALA A 296 -17.03 -4.54 -14.14
CA ALA A 296 -16.86 -5.03 -12.76
C ALA A 296 -15.62 -4.40 -12.10
N GLU A 297 -14.51 -4.31 -12.82
CA GLU A 297 -13.29 -3.65 -12.34
C GLU A 297 -13.49 -2.14 -12.15
N VAL A 298 -14.18 -1.48 -13.06
CA VAL A 298 -14.55 -0.06 -12.91
C VAL A 298 -15.35 0.14 -11.61
N SER A 299 -16.34 -0.73 -11.36
CA SER A 299 -17.15 -0.70 -10.14
C SER A 299 -16.32 -0.98 -8.89
N ASP A 300 -15.38 -1.93 -8.96
CA ASP A 300 -14.51 -2.29 -7.84
C ASP A 300 -13.56 -1.15 -7.44
N VAL A 301 -12.90 -0.52 -8.42
CA VAL A 301 -12.05 0.67 -8.19
C VAL A 301 -12.88 1.80 -7.60
N ALA A 302 -14.06 2.10 -8.18
CA ALA A 302 -14.93 3.15 -7.68
C ALA A 302 -15.38 2.88 -6.23
N ASN A 303 -15.74 1.63 -5.89
CA ASN A 303 -16.09 1.26 -4.52
C ASN A 303 -14.93 1.48 -3.53
N ALA A 304 -13.69 1.09 -3.89
CA ALA A 304 -12.53 1.33 -3.04
C ALA A 304 -12.31 2.84 -2.77
N VAL A 305 -12.51 3.68 -3.80
CA VAL A 305 -12.43 5.14 -3.69
C VAL A 305 -13.50 5.69 -2.76
N LEU A 306 -14.76 5.25 -2.92
CA LEU A 306 -15.91 5.65 -2.09
C LEU A 306 -15.81 5.11 -0.66
N ASP A 307 -15.15 3.97 -0.44
CA ASP A 307 -14.82 3.48 0.89
C ASP A 307 -13.81 4.39 1.63
N GLY A 308 -13.17 5.30 0.92
CA GLY A 308 -12.22 6.28 1.45
C GLY A 308 -10.78 5.79 1.54
N THR A 309 -10.37 4.81 0.70
CA THR A 309 -8.96 4.39 0.62
C THR A 309 -8.04 5.56 0.27
N ASP A 310 -6.82 5.57 0.79
CA ASP A 310 -5.82 6.58 0.40
C ASP A 310 -5.33 6.34 -1.01
N ALA A 311 -5.09 5.07 -1.35
CA ALA A 311 -4.58 4.70 -2.65
C ALA A 311 -5.17 3.39 -3.15
N VAL A 312 -5.22 3.27 -4.47
CA VAL A 312 -5.48 2.04 -5.21
C VAL A 312 -4.19 1.58 -5.88
N MET A 313 -3.93 0.26 -5.92
CA MET A 313 -2.66 -0.27 -6.39
C MET A 313 -2.83 -1.14 -7.64
N LEU A 314 -1.94 -0.92 -8.61
CA LEU A 314 -1.74 -1.75 -9.79
C LEU A 314 -0.51 -2.66 -9.58
N SER A 315 -0.67 -3.94 -9.86
CA SER A 315 0.36 -4.99 -9.70
C SER A 315 0.92 -5.43 -11.06
N ALA A 316 0.47 -6.58 -11.56
CA ALA A 316 0.90 -7.11 -12.86
C ALA A 316 0.48 -6.20 -14.02
N GLU A 317 -0.59 -5.44 -13.86
CA GLU A 317 -1.13 -4.51 -14.85
C GLU A 317 -0.07 -3.51 -15.34
N THR A 318 0.74 -2.99 -14.41
CA THR A 318 1.84 -2.05 -14.74
C THR A 318 3.21 -2.73 -14.79
N ALA A 319 3.40 -3.86 -14.10
CA ALA A 319 4.69 -4.55 -14.05
C ALA A 319 4.97 -5.40 -15.29
N ALA A 320 3.96 -6.06 -15.85
CA ALA A 320 4.08 -7.05 -16.92
C ALA A 320 2.98 -6.93 -18.01
N GLY A 321 1.99 -6.06 -17.81
CA GLY A 321 0.86 -5.87 -18.72
C GLY A 321 1.26 -5.22 -20.04
N ARG A 322 0.41 -5.38 -21.04
CA ARG A 322 0.60 -4.79 -22.39
C ARG A 322 0.26 -3.30 -22.42
N PHE A 323 -0.54 -2.81 -21.49
CA PHE A 323 -1.12 -1.46 -21.49
C PHE A 323 -0.87 -0.72 -20.18
N PRO A 324 0.41 -0.61 -19.70
CA PRO A 324 0.69 -0.08 -18.37
C PRO A 324 0.26 1.39 -18.19
N VAL A 325 0.44 2.24 -19.19
CA VAL A 325 0.10 3.66 -19.14
C VAL A 325 -1.41 3.85 -19.20
N GLU A 326 -2.06 3.19 -20.16
CA GLU A 326 -3.51 3.23 -20.33
C GLU A 326 -4.24 2.73 -19.07
N THR A 327 -3.67 1.74 -18.38
CA THR A 327 -4.23 1.26 -17.11
C THR A 327 -4.21 2.33 -16.02
N VAL A 328 -3.12 3.09 -15.90
CA VAL A 328 -3.04 4.22 -14.97
C VAL A 328 -4.02 5.33 -15.35
N GLU A 329 -4.15 5.64 -16.65
CA GLU A 329 -5.10 6.65 -17.16
C GLU A 329 -6.54 6.27 -16.85
N HIS A 330 -6.93 5.01 -17.09
CA HIS A 330 -8.27 4.52 -16.74
C HIS A 330 -8.52 4.56 -15.24
N MET A 331 -7.58 4.09 -14.42
CA MET A 331 -7.69 4.16 -12.97
C MET A 331 -7.83 5.60 -12.46
N HIS A 332 -7.08 6.52 -13.05
CA HIS A 332 -7.18 7.95 -12.76
C HIS A 332 -8.60 8.50 -13.05
N LEU A 333 -9.15 8.17 -14.21
CA LEU A 333 -10.49 8.63 -14.61
C LEU A 333 -11.58 8.04 -13.70
N ILE A 334 -11.51 6.74 -13.39
CA ILE A 334 -12.48 6.07 -12.50
C ILE A 334 -12.45 6.73 -11.11
N ALA A 335 -11.26 6.93 -10.54
CA ALA A 335 -11.13 7.56 -9.23
C ALA A 335 -11.69 9.00 -9.24
N LEU A 336 -11.42 9.77 -10.29
CA LEU A 336 -11.89 11.14 -10.43
C LEU A 336 -13.43 11.21 -10.52
N GLU A 337 -14.06 10.32 -11.29
CA GLU A 337 -15.52 10.27 -11.42
C GLU A 337 -16.20 9.79 -10.10
N ALA A 338 -15.62 8.81 -9.42
CA ALA A 338 -16.11 8.37 -8.11
C ALA A 338 -16.07 9.53 -7.09
N GLU A 339 -14.99 10.30 -7.04
CA GLU A 339 -14.82 11.45 -6.15
C GLU A 339 -15.77 12.62 -6.48
N ARG A 340 -16.15 12.77 -7.73
CA ARG A 340 -17.16 13.79 -8.14
C ARG A 340 -18.55 13.44 -7.64
N ALA A 341 -18.90 12.14 -7.67
CA ALA A 341 -20.19 11.66 -7.25
C ALA A 341 -20.33 11.61 -5.72
N GLU A 342 -19.23 11.68 -4.96
CA GLU A 342 -19.22 11.62 -3.50
C GLU A 342 -19.82 12.91 -2.92
N GLU A 343 -20.91 12.78 -2.16
CA GLU A 343 -21.43 13.86 -1.32
C GLU A 343 -20.55 13.98 -0.08
N VAL A 344 -19.95 15.14 0.14
CA VAL A 344 -19.12 15.41 1.29
C VAL A 344 -20.00 15.99 2.40
N GLU A 345 -20.39 15.16 3.33
CA GLU A 345 -20.83 15.59 4.65
C GLU A 345 -19.61 15.55 5.59
N LEU A 346 -19.36 16.64 6.32
CA LEU A 346 -18.45 16.60 7.45
C LEU A 346 -19.06 15.65 8.46
N ASP A 347 -18.39 14.53 8.69
CA ASP A 347 -18.84 13.42 9.51
C ASP A 347 -19.35 13.94 10.88
N GLY A 348 -20.56 13.54 11.30
CA GLY A 348 -21.10 13.91 12.61
C GLY A 348 -20.20 13.50 13.77
N ASP A 349 -19.40 12.44 13.60
CA ASP A 349 -18.35 12.02 14.54
C ASP A 349 -17.23 13.06 14.70
N PHE A 350 -17.08 13.96 13.72
CA PHE A 350 -16.13 15.04 13.72
C PHE A 350 -16.34 16.01 14.89
N THR A 351 -17.57 16.36 15.17
CA THR A 351 -17.94 17.34 16.21
C THR A 351 -17.88 16.76 17.63
N ASN A 352 -17.94 15.44 17.78
CA ASN A 352 -17.94 14.73 19.06
C ASN A 352 -16.59 14.15 19.46
N LYS A 353 -15.59 14.18 18.56
CA LYS A 353 -14.26 13.60 18.81
C LYS A 353 -13.47 14.47 19.80
N ARG A 354 -12.92 13.84 20.86
CA ARG A 354 -11.98 14.50 21.77
C ARG A 354 -10.55 14.24 21.27
N PHE A 355 -9.76 15.30 21.18
CA PHE A 355 -8.36 15.22 20.77
C PHE A 355 -7.46 15.26 22.00
N ALA A 356 -6.43 14.41 22.00
CA ALA A 356 -5.39 14.41 23.02
C ALA A 356 -4.23 15.38 22.69
N ARG A 357 -4.18 15.88 21.45
CA ARG A 357 -3.06 16.69 20.92
C ARG A 357 -3.57 17.99 20.31
N ILE A 358 -2.79 19.07 20.54
CA ILE A 358 -3.09 20.41 20.00
C ILE A 358 -3.10 20.39 18.47
N ASP A 359 -2.07 19.79 17.87
CA ASP A 359 -1.87 19.74 16.42
C ASP A 359 -3.02 19.02 15.68
N GLN A 360 -3.59 17.96 16.28
CA GLN A 360 -4.80 17.32 15.74
C GLN A 360 -6.00 18.27 15.80
N SER A 361 -6.20 18.97 16.93
CA SER A 361 -7.30 19.92 17.08
C SER A 361 -7.21 21.07 16.09
N ILE A 362 -6.00 21.59 15.82
CA ILE A 362 -5.76 22.64 14.83
C ILE A 362 -6.04 22.13 13.41
N ALA A 363 -5.59 20.91 13.09
CA ALA A 363 -5.87 20.29 11.79
C ALA A 363 -7.38 20.19 11.53
N MET A 364 -8.14 19.78 12.56
CA MET A 364 -9.60 19.67 12.51
C MET A 364 -10.28 21.04 12.33
N GLY A 365 -9.85 22.04 13.10
CA GLY A 365 -10.33 23.40 12.96
C GLY A 365 -10.08 23.96 11.55
N ALA A 366 -8.95 23.63 10.94
CA ALA A 366 -8.63 24.02 9.58
C ALA A 366 -9.58 23.40 8.53
N LEU A 367 -9.88 22.11 8.67
CA LEU A 367 -10.82 21.41 7.78
C LEU A 367 -12.23 22.01 7.89
N PHE A 368 -12.74 22.17 9.13
CA PHE A 368 -14.05 22.76 9.38
C PHE A 368 -14.15 24.17 8.79
N THR A 369 -13.18 25.02 9.11
CA THR A 369 -13.13 26.39 8.64
C THR A 369 -13.06 26.47 7.11
N ALA A 370 -12.18 25.68 6.50
CA ALA A 370 -12.00 25.69 5.06
C ALA A 370 -13.25 25.21 4.30
N HIS A 371 -13.95 24.21 4.84
CA HIS A 371 -15.19 23.71 4.24
C HIS A 371 -16.28 24.77 4.26
N HIS A 372 -16.58 25.32 5.44
CA HIS A 372 -17.70 26.26 5.62
C HIS A 372 -17.47 27.64 5.04
N LEU A 373 -16.20 28.08 4.93
CA LEU A 373 -15.86 29.33 4.25
C LEU A 373 -15.68 29.14 2.72
N GLY A 374 -15.76 27.93 2.20
CA GLY A 374 -15.50 27.67 0.80
C GLY A 374 -14.06 28.02 0.38
N CYS A 375 -13.08 27.77 1.26
CA CYS A 375 -11.68 28.04 0.97
C CYS A 375 -11.21 27.32 -0.29
N LYS A 376 -10.32 27.95 -1.03
CA LYS A 376 -9.74 27.39 -2.26
C LYS A 376 -8.69 26.32 -1.99
N ALA A 377 -7.99 26.43 -0.85
CA ALA A 377 -6.94 25.51 -0.43
C ALA A 377 -6.80 25.51 1.10
N ILE A 378 -6.24 24.42 1.63
CA ILE A 378 -5.67 24.35 2.96
C ILE A 378 -4.17 24.18 2.80
N ILE A 379 -3.37 24.99 3.49
CA ILE A 379 -1.91 24.88 3.52
C ILE A 379 -1.51 24.34 4.89
N ALA A 380 -0.78 23.22 4.91
CA ALA A 380 -0.17 22.66 6.11
C ALA A 380 1.35 22.85 6.05
N LEU A 381 1.90 23.81 6.80
CA LEU A 381 3.34 23.88 7.00
C LEU A 381 3.74 22.78 7.98
N THR A 382 4.55 21.81 7.54
CA THR A 382 4.83 20.60 8.31
C THR A 382 6.25 20.11 8.09
N GLU A 383 6.93 19.66 9.15
CA GLU A 383 8.27 19.05 9.03
C GLU A 383 8.20 17.56 8.66
N SER A 384 7.28 16.82 9.23
CA SER A 384 7.14 15.37 9.08
C SER A 384 6.01 14.91 8.15
N GLY A 385 5.08 15.81 7.82
CA GLY A 385 3.83 15.47 7.12
C GLY A 385 2.67 15.09 8.03
N SER A 386 2.83 15.07 9.35
CA SER A 386 1.79 14.58 10.28
C SER A 386 0.51 15.41 10.24
N THR A 387 0.60 16.74 10.20
CA THR A 387 -0.57 17.61 10.10
C THR A 387 -1.37 17.35 8.82
N ALA A 388 -0.68 17.20 7.69
CA ALA A 388 -1.31 16.85 6.42
C ALA A 388 -1.94 15.44 6.46
N LEU A 389 -1.31 14.48 7.17
CA LEU A 389 -1.86 13.16 7.37
C LEU A 389 -3.21 13.23 8.09
N TRP A 390 -3.29 13.93 9.22
CA TRP A 390 -4.54 14.04 9.98
C TRP A 390 -5.65 14.72 9.19
N MET A 391 -5.33 15.78 8.47
CA MET A 391 -6.29 16.43 7.56
C MET A 391 -6.80 15.46 6.49
N SER A 392 -5.94 14.59 5.97
CA SER A 392 -6.30 13.63 4.92
C SER A 392 -7.21 12.48 5.39
N ARG A 393 -7.43 12.32 6.70
CA ARG A 393 -8.31 11.27 7.25
C ARG A 393 -9.79 11.58 7.07
N HIS A 394 -10.13 12.81 6.73
CA HIS A 394 -11.50 13.25 6.55
C HIS A 394 -11.82 13.52 5.08
N ASN A 395 -13.06 13.25 4.68
CA ASN A 395 -13.53 13.55 3.34
C ASN A 395 -13.80 15.05 3.24
N ILE A 396 -12.97 15.75 2.47
CA ILE A 396 -13.12 17.16 2.17
C ILE A 396 -12.74 17.42 0.71
N LYS A 397 -13.53 18.25 0.01
CA LYS A 397 -13.23 18.62 -1.39
C LYS A 397 -12.14 19.69 -1.50
N VAL A 398 -11.87 20.43 -0.43
CA VAL A 398 -10.81 21.43 -0.42
C VAL A 398 -9.44 20.73 -0.46
N PRO A 399 -8.57 21.02 -1.43
CA PRO A 399 -7.27 20.37 -1.54
C PRO A 399 -6.34 20.81 -0.40
N ILE A 400 -5.54 19.86 0.09
CA ILE A 400 -4.56 20.07 1.16
C ILE A 400 -3.17 20.14 0.53
N PHE A 401 -2.46 21.23 0.77
CA PHE A 401 -1.08 21.42 0.31
C PHE A 401 -0.14 21.25 1.52
N GLY A 402 0.62 20.14 1.53
CA GLY A 402 1.63 19.86 2.55
C GLY A 402 2.97 20.48 2.16
N LEU A 403 3.34 21.61 2.78
CA LEU A 403 4.58 22.30 2.50
C LEU A 403 5.63 21.92 3.54
N THR A 404 6.79 21.47 3.07
CA THR A 404 7.89 20.99 3.93
C THR A 404 9.24 21.33 3.36
N SER A 405 10.25 21.45 4.23
CA SER A 405 11.65 21.57 3.83
C SER A 405 12.36 20.20 3.69
N GLN A 406 11.67 19.13 4.04
CA GLN A 406 12.23 17.78 4.09
C GLN A 406 11.78 16.96 2.87
N SER A 407 12.72 16.66 1.96
CA SER A 407 12.40 15.89 0.74
C SER A 407 11.81 14.51 1.02
N GLY A 408 12.23 13.85 2.11
CA GLY A 408 11.65 12.57 2.55
C GLY A 408 10.19 12.70 3.00
N ALA A 409 9.84 13.78 3.69
CA ALA A 409 8.47 14.07 4.09
C ALA A 409 7.59 14.44 2.88
N GLU A 410 8.14 15.24 1.95
CA GLU A 410 7.46 15.56 0.69
C GLU A 410 7.07 14.28 -0.05
N ARG A 411 8.03 13.39 -0.29
CA ARG A 411 7.76 12.14 -0.99
C ARG A 411 6.81 11.22 -0.20
N ARG A 412 6.93 11.16 1.13
CA ARG A 412 5.99 10.39 1.97
C ARG A 412 4.56 10.89 1.83
N MET A 413 4.33 12.18 1.79
CA MET A 413 2.99 12.76 1.64
C MET A 413 2.33 12.46 0.30
N THR A 414 3.04 11.94 -0.71
CA THR A 414 2.43 11.54 -2.00
C THR A 414 1.44 10.40 -1.86
N LEU A 415 1.47 9.61 -0.78
CA LEU A 415 0.51 8.54 -0.52
C LEU A 415 -0.77 9.03 0.20
N TYR A 416 -0.77 10.23 0.80
CA TYR A 416 -1.89 10.71 1.61
C TYR A 416 -3.03 11.22 0.72
N ARG A 417 -4.24 10.70 0.92
CA ARG A 417 -5.44 11.12 0.18
C ARG A 417 -5.60 12.65 0.23
N ASN A 418 -5.91 13.26 -0.91
CA ASN A 418 -6.14 14.71 -1.08
C ASN A 418 -4.96 15.62 -0.68
N VAL A 419 -3.79 15.08 -0.36
CA VAL A 419 -2.59 15.88 -0.05
C VAL A 419 -1.73 16.06 -1.29
N ARG A 420 -1.27 17.29 -1.51
CA ARG A 420 -0.33 17.68 -2.56
C ARG A 420 0.90 18.24 -1.91
N PRO A 421 1.98 17.45 -1.86
CA PRO A 421 3.22 17.90 -1.23
C PRO A 421 3.94 18.92 -2.10
N ILE A 422 4.58 19.89 -1.44
CA ILE A 422 5.42 20.89 -2.07
C ILE A 422 6.67 21.07 -1.22
N LEU A 423 7.85 20.96 -1.85
CA LEU A 423 9.10 21.30 -1.21
C LEU A 423 9.27 22.82 -1.18
N MET A 424 9.59 23.37 -0.02
CA MET A 424 9.92 24.79 0.17
C MET A 424 11.21 24.94 0.96
N PRO A 425 11.92 26.06 0.81
CA PRO A 425 13.12 26.31 1.63
C PRO A 425 12.81 26.28 3.12
N LYS A 426 13.80 25.82 3.93
CA LYS A 426 13.67 25.89 5.39
C LYS A 426 13.64 27.35 5.83
N MET A 427 12.63 27.70 6.61
CA MET A 427 12.44 29.06 7.12
C MET A 427 12.23 29.00 8.65
N THR A 428 12.77 30.00 9.33
CA THR A 428 12.65 30.15 10.80
C THR A 428 11.70 31.27 11.20
N ASP A 429 11.56 32.26 10.31
CA ASP A 429 10.60 33.33 10.50
C ASP A 429 9.20 32.91 10.00
N ARG A 430 8.23 33.00 10.88
CA ARG A 430 6.85 32.58 10.60
C ARG A 430 6.21 33.41 9.48
N ASP A 431 6.28 34.71 9.58
CA ASP A 431 5.57 35.59 8.65
C ASP A 431 6.15 35.52 7.23
N ALA A 432 7.46 35.39 7.14
CA ALA A 432 8.14 35.10 5.88
C ALA A 432 7.75 33.71 5.31
N ALA A 433 7.59 32.69 6.17
CA ALA A 433 7.16 31.36 5.73
C ALA A 433 5.70 31.36 5.22
N LEU A 434 4.80 32.06 5.91
CA LEU A 434 3.41 32.22 5.47
C LEU A 434 3.32 32.95 4.12
N ALA A 435 4.06 34.04 3.95
CA ALA A 435 4.12 34.79 2.68
C ALA A 435 4.71 33.94 1.54
N LYS A 436 5.77 33.17 1.82
CA LYS A 436 6.37 32.27 0.83
C LYS A 436 5.40 31.16 0.42
N ALA A 437 4.66 30.60 1.36
CA ALA A 437 3.67 29.56 1.10
C ALA A 437 2.53 30.08 0.18
N GLU A 438 2.00 31.27 0.45
CA GLU A 438 1.01 31.93 -0.42
C GLU A 438 1.59 32.14 -1.82
N ALA A 439 2.78 32.74 -1.92
CA ALA A 439 3.42 33.02 -3.20
C ALA A 439 3.64 31.77 -4.05
N LEU A 440 4.05 30.63 -3.43
CA LEU A 440 4.21 29.36 -4.14
C LEU A 440 2.89 28.83 -4.72
N LEU A 441 1.77 28.99 -4.00
CA LEU A 441 0.47 28.54 -4.50
C LEU A 441 -0.09 29.48 -5.58
N VAL A 442 0.20 30.76 -5.50
CA VAL A 442 -0.13 31.75 -6.56
C VAL A 442 0.69 31.45 -7.81
N GLU A 443 2.00 31.26 -7.69
CA GLU A 443 2.89 30.92 -8.80
C GLU A 443 2.46 29.63 -9.52
N ARG A 444 1.96 28.64 -8.76
CA ARG A 444 1.44 27.38 -9.30
C ARG A 444 0.00 27.50 -9.85
N GLY A 445 -0.61 28.65 -9.81
CA GLY A 445 -1.97 28.90 -10.30
C GLY A 445 -3.07 28.25 -9.46
N VAL A 446 -2.76 27.85 -8.22
CA VAL A 446 -3.72 27.28 -7.26
C VAL A 446 -4.57 28.37 -6.62
N LEU A 447 -3.92 29.44 -6.21
CA LEU A 447 -4.55 30.63 -5.61
C LEU A 447 -4.46 31.82 -6.58
N ARG A 448 -5.49 32.67 -6.53
CA ARG A 448 -5.60 33.93 -7.31
C ARG A 448 -5.97 35.06 -6.35
N PRO A 449 -5.71 36.36 -6.73
CA PRO A 449 -6.19 37.50 -5.95
C PRO A 449 -7.69 37.38 -5.64
N GLY A 450 -8.02 37.56 -4.36
CA GLY A 450 -9.39 37.41 -3.86
C GLY A 450 -9.77 36.05 -3.33
N ASP A 451 -9.00 34.96 -3.62
CA ASP A 451 -9.26 33.65 -3.09
C ASP A 451 -8.98 33.58 -1.57
N THR A 452 -9.86 32.90 -0.84
CA THR A 452 -9.68 32.62 0.60
C THR A 452 -9.05 31.24 0.78
N TYR A 453 -8.11 31.14 1.72
CA TYR A 453 -7.44 29.89 2.09
C TYR A 453 -7.18 29.82 3.59
N ALA A 454 -7.04 28.60 4.09
CA ALA A 454 -6.63 28.32 5.47
C ALA A 454 -5.17 27.86 5.50
N ILE A 455 -4.39 28.31 6.49
CA ILE A 455 -3.01 27.90 6.67
C ILE A 455 -2.74 27.53 8.12
N THR A 456 -2.04 26.41 8.35
CA THR A 456 -1.63 25.94 9.66
C THR A 456 -0.11 25.88 9.77
N CYS A 457 0.42 26.27 10.94
CA CYS A 457 1.84 26.16 11.22
C CYS A 457 2.10 25.96 12.73
N GLY A 458 3.33 25.66 13.08
CA GLY A 458 3.83 25.66 14.46
C GLY A 458 4.48 26.99 14.83
N GLU A 459 4.30 27.45 16.06
CA GLU A 459 5.01 28.56 16.65
C GLU A 459 5.59 28.12 17.99
N PRO A 460 6.92 28.06 18.20
CA PRO A 460 7.95 28.37 17.22
C PRO A 460 8.03 27.33 16.08
N MET A 461 8.55 27.75 14.92
CA MET A 461 8.66 26.90 13.72
C MET A 461 9.79 25.85 13.86
N GLY A 462 9.69 24.77 13.07
CA GLY A 462 10.74 23.75 12.93
C GLY A 462 10.68 22.60 13.94
N TYR A 463 9.63 22.51 14.75
CA TYR A 463 9.43 21.40 15.70
C TYR A 463 8.39 20.42 15.17
N PRO A 464 8.73 19.11 14.97
CA PRO A 464 7.77 18.08 14.63
C PRO A 464 6.64 18.01 15.67
N GLY A 465 5.38 17.98 15.21
CA GLY A 465 4.20 17.96 16.09
C GLY A 465 3.90 19.28 16.77
N GLY A 466 4.56 20.37 16.39
CA GLY A 466 4.40 21.70 16.98
C GLY A 466 3.28 22.54 16.38
N THR A 467 2.44 22.01 15.47
CA THR A 467 1.35 22.78 14.86
C THR A 467 0.35 23.23 15.92
N ASN A 468 0.27 24.54 16.14
CA ASN A 468 -0.56 25.16 17.18
C ASN A 468 -1.31 26.41 16.71
N MET A 469 -1.21 26.77 15.43
CA MET A 469 -1.83 27.95 14.83
C MET A 469 -2.61 27.59 13.56
N LEU A 470 -3.81 28.16 13.46
CA LEU A 470 -4.63 28.25 12.25
C LEU A 470 -4.82 29.73 11.91
N LYS A 471 -4.59 30.09 10.65
CA LYS A 471 -4.87 31.42 10.11
C LYS A 471 -5.70 31.28 8.84
N VAL A 472 -6.71 32.14 8.71
CA VAL A 472 -7.49 32.30 7.47
C VAL A 472 -7.00 33.56 6.78
N CYS A 473 -6.72 33.45 5.50
CA CYS A 473 -6.16 34.53 4.70
C CYS A 473 -6.95 34.69 3.39
N GLN A 474 -6.92 35.91 2.86
CA GLN A 474 -7.37 36.23 1.50
C GLN A 474 -6.16 36.72 0.71
N VAL A 475 -5.96 36.16 -0.48
CA VAL A 475 -4.88 36.56 -1.39
C VAL A 475 -5.11 38.01 -1.83
N ARG A 476 -4.07 38.83 -1.67
CA ARG A 476 -4.11 40.27 -2.05
C ARG A 476 -3.73 40.50 -3.49
#